data_af2aa12b4c80da4b2a2b9cf1d364783d
#
_entry.id   af2aa12b4c80da4b2a2b9cf1d364783d
#
_cell.length_a   1.000
_cell.length_b   1.000
_cell.length_c   1.000
_cell.angle_alpha   90.00
_cell.angle_beta   90.00
_cell.angle_gamma   90.00
#
_symmetry.space_group_name_H-M   'P 1'
#
loop_
_entity.id
_entity.type
_entity.pdbx_description
1 polymer ?
#
loop_
_entity_poly.entity_id
_entity_poly.type
_entity_poly.pdbx_seq_one_letter_code
_entity_poly.pdbx_strand_id
1 'polypeptide(L)'
;RKDKPSGKHYLEVQHKGGVRPRKGVEAMMDRAIPYTGDLRAVIPTKRTQTASGAISMARVNEAIAGLGGVLPNRPFTREGVRKAESKIAQRKTASQYFIGYKQNGKAKTDGIYKRTGKRVQKMFHLLNYRPSYQPNFPFYPPLIRNARSYLPTRFRREMRNALRTARF
;
A
#
# COMPACT_ATOMS: atom_id res chain seq x y z
N ARG A 1 -0.67 2.58 28.02
CA ARG A 1 -0.30 2.59 26.57
C ARG A 1 -1.46 1.93 25.85
N LYS A 2 -2.20 2.69 25.03
CA LYS A 2 -3.19 2.11 24.13
C LYS A 2 -2.42 1.27 23.11
N ASP A 3 -2.66 -0.03 23.12
CA ASP A 3 -2.08 -0.95 22.15
C ASP A 3 -2.44 -0.48 20.75
N LYS A 4 -1.46 0.04 20.05
CA LYS A 4 -1.62 0.32 18.61
C LYS A 4 -1.88 -1.02 17.96
N PRO A 5 -3.00 -1.21 17.28
CA PRO A 5 -3.27 -2.44 16.58
C PRO A 5 -2.10 -2.70 15.62
N SER A 6 -1.38 -3.78 15.87
CA SER A 6 -0.24 -4.19 15.05
C SER A 6 -0.70 -4.32 13.61
N GLY A 7 0.02 -3.70 12.68
CA GLY A 7 -0.32 -3.42 11.28
C GLY A 7 -0.71 -4.58 10.35
N LYS A 8 -1.44 -5.57 10.83
CA LYS A 8 -1.87 -6.73 10.03
C LYS A 8 -3.36 -6.71 9.64
N HIS A 9 -3.96 -5.54 9.56
CA HIS A 9 -5.36 -5.36 9.16
C HIS A 9 -5.69 -5.76 7.70
N TYR A 10 -4.68 -6.05 6.86
CA TYR A 10 -4.94 -6.46 5.48
C TYR A 10 -5.69 -7.80 5.39
N LEU A 11 -5.45 -8.73 6.34
CA LEU A 11 -6.16 -10.01 6.38
C LEU A 11 -7.62 -9.84 6.82
N GLU A 12 -7.88 -8.90 7.73
CA GLU A 12 -9.24 -8.59 8.17
C GLU A 12 -10.09 -8.06 7.01
N VAL A 13 -9.53 -7.14 6.21
CA VAL A 13 -10.21 -6.61 5.02
C VAL A 13 -10.44 -7.69 3.96
N GLN A 14 -9.52 -8.64 3.81
CA GLN A 14 -9.71 -9.76 2.89
C GLN A 14 -10.74 -10.79 3.39
N HIS A 15 -10.86 -10.93 4.71
CA HIS A 15 -11.83 -11.84 5.32
C HIS A 15 -13.24 -11.25 5.37
N LYS A 16 -13.37 -10.02 5.86
CA LYS A 16 -14.67 -9.35 6.04
C LYS A 16 -15.10 -8.51 4.84
N GLY A 17 -14.17 -8.22 3.93
CA GLY A 17 -14.36 -7.21 2.91
C GLY A 17 -14.34 -5.79 3.52
N GLY A 18 -14.76 -4.83 2.71
CA GLY A 18 -14.93 -3.45 3.16
C GLY A 18 -13.90 -2.47 2.62
N VAL A 19 -13.91 -1.27 3.14
CA VAL A 19 -13.07 -0.17 2.68
C VAL A 19 -11.70 -0.23 3.33
N ARG A 20 -10.66 -0.21 2.52
CA ARG A 20 -9.28 -0.21 2.98
C ARG A 20 -8.94 1.06 3.77
N PRO A 21 -8.30 0.97 4.94
CA PRO A 21 -7.80 2.15 5.65
C PRO A 21 -6.71 2.88 4.84
N ARG A 22 -6.59 4.20 5.05
CA ARG A 22 -5.59 5.03 4.38
C ARG A 22 -4.18 4.61 4.79
N LYS A 23 -3.29 4.45 3.83
CA LYS A 23 -1.87 4.14 4.09
C LYS A 23 -1.07 5.41 4.41
N GLY A 24 0.03 5.25 5.17
CA GLY A 24 0.91 6.37 5.52
C GLY A 24 1.49 7.09 4.30
N VAL A 25 1.80 6.36 3.21
CA VAL A 25 2.27 6.93 1.94
C VAL A 25 1.22 7.84 1.30
N GLU A 26 -0.05 7.47 1.37
CA GLU A 26 -1.16 8.26 0.82
C GLU A 26 -1.34 9.57 1.61
N ALA A 27 -1.25 9.49 2.95
CA ALA A 27 -1.30 10.67 3.79
C ALA A 27 -0.08 11.59 3.60
N MET A 28 1.09 11.01 3.33
CA MET A 28 2.31 11.77 3.02
C MET A 28 2.21 12.48 1.68
N MET A 29 1.76 11.80 0.63
CA MET A 29 1.62 12.38 -0.70
C MET A 29 0.56 13.48 -0.72
N ASP A 30 -0.56 13.29 -0.05
CA ASP A 30 -1.63 14.28 0.08
C ASP A 30 -1.15 15.63 0.65
N ARG A 31 -0.20 15.59 1.58
CA ARG A 31 0.39 16.79 2.18
C ARG A 31 1.54 17.39 1.36
N ALA A 32 2.19 16.57 0.56
CA ALA A 32 3.43 16.93 -0.10
C ALA A 32 3.26 17.36 -1.56
N ILE A 33 2.19 16.95 -2.25
CA ILE A 33 1.97 17.28 -3.66
C ILE A 33 0.87 18.34 -3.83
N PRO A 34 1.00 19.23 -4.82
CA PRO A 34 -0.01 20.26 -5.10
C PRO A 34 -1.21 19.67 -5.86
N TYR A 35 -1.87 18.68 -5.26
CA TYR A 35 -3.06 18.07 -5.82
C TYR A 35 -4.31 18.74 -5.25
N THR A 36 -5.16 19.25 -6.13
CA THR A 36 -6.37 20.01 -5.77
C THR A 36 -7.58 19.12 -5.43
N GLY A 37 -7.48 17.81 -5.71
CA GLY A 37 -8.51 16.83 -5.38
C GLY A 37 -8.33 16.23 -3.98
N ASP A 38 -9.38 15.59 -3.47
CA ASP A 38 -9.31 14.83 -2.22
C ASP A 38 -8.57 13.49 -2.45
N LEU A 39 -7.32 13.41 -2.04
CA LEU A 39 -6.50 12.22 -2.24
C LEU A 39 -6.82 11.16 -1.18
N ARG A 40 -7.57 10.14 -1.57
CA ARG A 40 -7.97 9.03 -0.69
C ARG A 40 -7.12 7.78 -0.86
N ALA A 41 -6.63 7.53 -2.08
CA ALA A 41 -5.76 6.38 -2.34
C ALA A 41 -4.77 6.66 -3.47
N VAL A 42 -3.60 6.01 -3.40
CA VAL A 42 -2.55 6.03 -4.41
C VAL A 42 -2.28 4.60 -4.87
N ILE A 43 -2.42 4.37 -6.17
CA ILE A 43 -2.12 3.06 -6.77
C ILE A 43 -0.87 3.20 -7.64
N PRO A 44 0.19 2.44 -7.34
CA PRO A 44 1.40 2.44 -8.15
C PRO A 44 1.16 1.73 -9.47
N THR A 45 1.78 2.20 -10.54
CA THR A 45 1.90 1.43 -11.79
C THR A 45 3.00 0.37 -11.64
N LYS A 46 3.08 -0.60 -12.56
CA LYS A 46 4.14 -1.62 -12.57
C LYS A 46 5.56 -1.03 -12.46
N ARG A 47 5.79 0.19 -12.97
CA ARG A 47 7.08 0.89 -12.95
C ARG A 47 7.47 1.48 -11.60
N THR A 48 6.50 1.69 -10.72
CA THR A 48 6.67 2.27 -9.39
C THR A 48 6.47 1.27 -8.27
N GLN A 49 6.28 0.00 -8.63
CA GLN A 49 6.24 -1.11 -7.70
C GLN A 49 7.64 -1.69 -7.47
N THR A 50 7.83 -2.27 -6.29
CA THR A 50 8.94 -3.16 -5.97
C THR A 50 8.66 -4.55 -6.56
N ALA A 51 9.63 -5.46 -6.52
CA ALA A 51 9.44 -6.86 -6.93
C ALA A 51 8.30 -7.56 -6.18
N SER A 52 8.04 -7.16 -4.93
CA SER A 52 6.93 -7.66 -4.12
C SER A 52 5.57 -7.01 -4.41
N GLY A 53 5.48 -6.11 -5.40
CA GLY A 53 4.25 -5.37 -5.73
C GLY A 53 3.93 -4.18 -4.82
N ALA A 54 4.77 -3.90 -3.82
CA ALA A 54 4.61 -2.75 -2.95
C ALA A 54 5.00 -1.43 -3.64
N ILE A 55 4.55 -0.30 -3.09
CA ILE A 55 4.96 1.03 -3.57
C ILE A 55 6.45 1.25 -3.28
N SER A 56 7.22 1.60 -4.31
CA SER A 56 8.62 1.97 -4.15
C SER A 56 8.76 3.38 -3.55
N MET A 57 9.29 3.48 -2.33
CA MET A 57 9.50 4.76 -1.65
C MET A 57 10.48 5.68 -2.40
N ALA A 58 11.48 5.10 -3.08
CA ALA A 58 12.39 5.88 -3.92
C ALA A 58 11.64 6.59 -5.07
N ARG A 59 10.67 5.93 -5.68
CA ARG A 59 9.82 6.52 -6.73
C ARG A 59 8.83 7.53 -6.20
N VAL A 60 8.32 7.32 -4.99
CA VAL A 60 7.47 8.30 -4.29
C VAL A 60 8.25 9.59 -4.02
N ASN A 61 9.45 9.48 -3.44
CA ASN A 61 10.29 10.63 -3.16
C ASN A 61 10.71 11.36 -4.45
N GLU A 62 11.04 10.62 -5.51
CA GLU A 62 11.35 11.20 -6.83
C GLU A 62 10.16 11.98 -7.40
N ALA A 63 8.94 11.46 -7.26
CA ALA A 63 7.73 12.13 -7.73
C ALA A 63 7.41 13.39 -6.91
N ILE A 64 7.53 13.33 -5.59
CA ILE A 64 7.31 14.48 -4.71
C ILE A 64 8.32 15.59 -5.02
N ALA A 65 9.61 15.27 -5.11
CA ALA A 65 10.65 16.24 -5.46
C ALA A 65 10.42 16.84 -6.85
N GLY A 66 10.04 16.01 -7.82
CA GLY A 66 9.77 16.47 -9.18
C GLY A 66 8.53 17.35 -9.35
N LEU A 67 7.59 17.29 -8.41
CA LEU A 67 6.41 18.14 -8.32
C LEU A 67 6.63 19.41 -7.48
N GLY A 68 7.85 19.63 -6.96
CA GLY A 68 8.14 20.74 -6.05
C GLY A 68 7.50 20.59 -4.68
N GLY A 69 7.13 19.39 -4.30
CA GLY A 69 6.48 19.13 -3.02
C GLY A 69 7.43 19.20 -1.83
N VAL A 70 6.96 19.73 -0.71
CA VAL A 70 7.69 19.81 0.56
C VAL A 70 7.26 18.64 1.45
N LEU A 71 8.22 17.82 1.85
CA LEU A 71 7.93 16.73 2.79
C LEU A 71 7.80 17.24 4.23
N PRO A 72 6.80 16.75 4.98
CA PRO A 72 6.71 17.03 6.40
C PRO A 72 7.94 16.47 7.14
N ASN A 73 8.34 17.16 8.20
CA ASN A 73 9.58 17.04 8.99
C ASN A 73 9.86 15.64 9.58
N ARG A 74 10.09 14.64 8.73
CA ARG A 74 10.61 13.32 9.17
C ARG A 74 12.04 13.12 8.64
N PRO A 75 13.03 12.89 9.51
CA PRO A 75 14.46 12.98 9.13
C PRO A 75 14.87 12.03 7.98
N PHE A 76 14.39 10.80 7.94
CA PHE A 76 14.75 9.84 6.89
C PHE A 76 14.06 10.12 5.53
N THR A 77 12.86 10.72 5.53
CA THR A 77 12.12 11.07 4.32
C THR A 77 12.68 12.33 3.66
N ARG A 78 13.18 13.27 4.47
CA ARG A 78 13.81 14.51 3.99
C ARG A 78 15.13 14.25 3.26
N GLU A 79 15.91 13.31 3.76
CA GLU A 79 17.15 12.89 3.09
C GLU A 79 16.87 12.17 1.76
N GLY A 80 15.86 11.31 1.72
CA GLY A 80 15.44 10.64 0.48
C GLY A 80 14.98 11.62 -0.61
N VAL A 81 14.27 12.69 -0.24
CA VAL A 81 13.88 13.75 -1.18
C VAL A 81 15.08 14.54 -1.67
N ARG A 82 15.98 14.97 -0.78
CA ARG A 82 17.21 15.67 -1.17
C ARG A 82 18.06 14.85 -2.14
N LYS A 83 18.20 13.54 -1.91
CA LYS A 83 18.89 12.63 -2.84
C LYS A 83 18.17 12.54 -4.20
N ALA A 84 16.85 12.57 -4.21
CA ALA A 84 16.05 12.55 -5.43
C ALA A 84 16.16 13.87 -6.20
N GLU A 85 16.10 15.01 -5.52
CA GLU A 85 16.31 16.36 -6.08
C GLU A 85 17.68 16.50 -6.73
N SER A 86 18.75 16.09 -6.02
CA SER A 86 20.11 16.07 -6.54
C SER A 86 20.24 15.23 -7.81
N LYS A 87 19.64 14.04 -7.84
CA LYS A 87 19.63 13.19 -9.03
C LYS A 87 18.84 13.78 -10.20
N ILE A 88 17.76 14.50 -9.94
CA ILE A 88 16.96 15.18 -10.97
C ILE A 88 17.76 16.34 -11.56
N ALA A 89 18.40 17.16 -10.72
CA ALA A 89 19.23 18.29 -11.14
C ALA A 89 20.45 17.86 -11.96
N GLN A 90 21.04 16.70 -11.67
CA GLN A 90 22.21 16.19 -12.40
C GLN A 90 21.88 15.56 -13.76
N ARG A 91 20.63 15.33 -14.08
CA ARG A 91 20.25 14.75 -15.39
C ARG A 91 20.26 15.81 -16.49
N LYS A 92 21.05 15.58 -17.53
CA LYS A 92 21.12 16.43 -18.73
C LYS A 92 19.75 16.59 -19.43
N THR A 93 18.84 15.61 -19.25
CA THR A 93 17.46 15.68 -19.73
C THR A 93 16.55 15.70 -18.49
N ALA A 94 16.10 16.88 -18.11
CA ALA A 94 15.22 17.05 -16.97
C ALA A 94 13.93 16.23 -17.17
N SER A 95 13.75 15.24 -16.32
CA SER A 95 12.46 14.53 -16.24
C SER A 95 11.47 15.46 -15.57
N GLN A 96 10.44 15.85 -16.27
CA GLN A 96 9.39 16.71 -15.75
C GLN A 96 8.28 15.85 -15.16
N TYR A 97 7.98 16.07 -13.89
CA TYR A 97 6.80 15.49 -13.24
C TYR A 97 5.64 16.49 -13.30
N PHE A 98 4.44 15.99 -13.51
CA PHE A 98 3.23 16.80 -13.49
C PHE A 98 2.02 15.95 -13.06
N ILE A 99 0.99 16.63 -12.57
CA ILE A 99 -0.28 16.02 -12.23
C ILE A 99 -1.20 16.15 -13.43
N GLY A 100 -1.69 15.03 -13.93
CA GLY A 100 -2.72 15.00 -14.97
C GLY A 100 -4.06 14.70 -14.35
N TYR A 101 -5.02 15.56 -14.59
CA TYR A 101 -6.39 15.40 -14.13
C TYR A 101 -7.23 14.66 -15.18
N LYS A 102 -8.27 13.99 -14.72
CA LYS A 102 -9.27 13.38 -15.58
C LYS A 102 -10.01 14.50 -16.34
N GLN A 103 -9.68 14.64 -17.61
CA GLN A 103 -10.37 15.56 -18.50
C GLN A 103 -11.27 14.77 -19.46
N ASN A 104 -12.56 15.08 -19.46
CA ASN A 104 -13.54 14.75 -20.51
C ASN A 104 -13.29 13.43 -21.28
N GLY A 105 -13.25 12.30 -20.57
CA GLY A 105 -13.21 10.98 -21.17
C GLY A 105 -11.84 10.46 -21.63
N LYS A 106 -10.77 11.26 -21.67
CA LYS A 106 -9.45 10.83 -22.17
C LYS A 106 -8.58 10.11 -21.14
N ALA A 107 -8.74 10.37 -19.85
CA ALA A 107 -8.05 9.64 -18.79
C ALA A 107 -9.07 9.01 -17.85
N LYS A 108 -8.86 7.75 -17.48
CA LYS A 108 -9.77 7.04 -16.55
C LYS A 108 -9.66 7.55 -15.11
N THR A 109 -8.50 8.07 -14.71
CA THR A 109 -8.22 8.55 -13.35
C THR A 109 -7.17 9.64 -13.38
N ASP A 110 -7.17 10.51 -12.37
CA ASP A 110 -6.08 11.42 -12.10
C ASP A 110 -4.78 10.67 -11.86
N GLY A 111 -3.66 11.33 -12.04
CA GLY A 111 -2.39 10.65 -11.83
C GLY A 111 -1.18 11.55 -11.87
N ILE A 112 -0.09 11.03 -11.35
CA ILE A 112 1.22 11.63 -11.49
C ILE A 112 1.90 11.03 -12.72
N TYR A 113 2.34 11.91 -13.60
CA TYR A 113 3.00 11.57 -14.84
C TYR A 113 4.44 12.07 -14.83
N LYS A 114 5.30 11.32 -15.52
CA LYS A 114 6.69 11.68 -15.77
C LYS A 114 6.88 11.85 -17.28
N ARG A 115 7.37 13.01 -17.70
CA ARG A 115 7.78 13.26 -19.07
C ARG A 115 9.29 13.11 -19.19
N THR A 116 9.75 12.35 -20.17
CA THR A 116 11.18 12.23 -20.52
C THR A 116 11.30 12.43 -22.02
N GLY A 117 11.71 13.60 -22.44
CA GLY A 117 11.67 14.01 -23.84
C GLY A 117 10.23 14.00 -24.37
N LYS A 118 9.99 13.27 -25.46
CA LYS A 118 8.66 13.13 -26.08
C LYS A 118 7.75 12.10 -25.41
N ARG A 119 8.29 11.28 -24.48
CA ARG A 119 7.54 10.18 -23.82
C ARG A 119 6.91 10.65 -22.52
N VAL A 120 5.62 10.39 -22.37
CA VAL A 120 4.87 10.63 -21.14
C VAL A 120 4.46 9.26 -20.54
N GLN A 121 4.73 9.06 -19.27
CA GLN A 121 4.46 7.81 -18.57
C GLN A 121 3.72 8.09 -17.27
N LYS A 122 2.65 7.35 -17.03
CA LYS A 122 1.94 7.40 -15.76
C LYS A 122 2.73 6.63 -14.70
N MET A 123 3.00 7.29 -13.58
CA MET A 123 3.73 6.71 -12.45
C MET A 123 2.78 6.24 -11.37
N PHE A 124 1.81 7.07 -10.99
CA PHE A 124 0.83 6.77 -9.96
C PHE A 124 -0.57 7.16 -10.41
N HIS A 125 -1.56 6.36 -10.01
CA HIS A 125 -2.96 6.73 -10.07
C HIS A 125 -3.34 7.42 -8.75
N LEU A 126 -4.00 8.56 -8.85
CA LEU A 126 -4.55 9.30 -7.72
C LEU A 126 -6.06 9.06 -7.70
N LEU A 127 -6.58 8.60 -6.58
CA LEU A 127 -8.00 8.29 -6.44
C LEU A 127 -8.60 9.15 -5.33
N ASN A 128 -9.77 9.73 -5.62
CA ASN A 128 -10.60 10.46 -4.67
C ASN A 128 -11.54 9.58 -3.84
N TYR A 129 -11.44 8.26 -4.01
CA TYR A 129 -12.19 7.27 -3.23
C TYR A 129 -11.24 6.22 -2.67
N ARG A 130 -11.67 5.55 -1.61
CA ARG A 130 -10.93 4.41 -1.05
C ARG A 130 -11.37 3.12 -1.74
N PRO A 131 -10.42 2.28 -2.19
CA PRO A 131 -10.76 0.98 -2.73
C PRO A 131 -11.52 0.14 -1.71
N SER A 132 -12.64 -0.44 -2.12
CA SER A 132 -13.34 -1.46 -1.37
C SER A 132 -12.98 -2.84 -1.91
N TYR A 133 -12.90 -3.81 -1.03
CA TYR A 133 -12.55 -5.18 -1.36
C TYR A 133 -13.72 -6.09 -1.04
N GLN A 134 -13.99 -7.03 -1.94
CA GLN A 134 -14.89 -8.15 -1.66
C GLN A 134 -14.17 -9.15 -0.74
N PRO A 135 -14.88 -9.83 0.16
CA PRO A 135 -14.31 -10.87 1.00
C PRO A 135 -13.88 -12.06 0.13
N ASN A 136 -12.58 -12.21 -0.10
CA ASN A 136 -12.03 -13.28 -0.95
C ASN A 136 -11.47 -14.46 -0.14
N PHE A 137 -11.35 -14.32 1.18
CA PHE A 137 -10.74 -15.34 2.02
C PHE A 137 -11.60 -15.67 3.25
N PRO A 138 -12.56 -16.60 3.13
CA PRO A 138 -13.39 -17.05 4.24
C PRO A 138 -12.58 -17.95 5.19
N PHE A 139 -11.76 -17.36 6.06
CA PHE A 139 -10.83 -18.10 6.92
C PHE A 139 -11.55 -18.95 7.98
N TYR A 140 -12.53 -18.37 8.67
CA TYR A 140 -13.17 -19.03 9.80
C TYR A 140 -14.05 -20.25 9.44
N PRO A 141 -14.91 -20.23 8.39
CA PRO A 141 -15.77 -21.37 8.10
C PRO A 141 -15.01 -22.69 7.86
N PRO A 142 -13.95 -22.74 6.99
CA PRO A 142 -13.18 -23.97 6.84
C PRO A 142 -12.39 -24.35 8.09
N LEU A 143 -11.86 -23.38 8.84
CA LEU A 143 -11.15 -23.64 10.08
C LEU A 143 -12.08 -24.31 11.13
N ILE A 144 -13.27 -23.75 11.36
CA ILE A 144 -14.25 -24.28 12.29
C ILE A 144 -14.71 -25.68 11.86
N ARG A 145 -14.96 -25.88 10.57
CA ARG A 145 -15.35 -27.19 10.03
C ARG A 145 -14.28 -28.24 10.32
N ASN A 146 -13.03 -27.92 10.00
CA ASN A 146 -11.90 -28.81 10.22
C ASN A 146 -11.66 -29.07 11.73
N ALA A 147 -11.72 -28.01 12.55
CA ALA A 147 -11.58 -28.16 14.00
C ALA A 147 -12.65 -29.09 14.58
N ARG A 148 -13.91 -28.93 14.20
CA ARG A 148 -15.02 -29.78 14.67
C ARG A 148 -14.85 -31.24 14.27
N SER A 149 -14.29 -31.53 13.08
CA SER A 149 -14.10 -32.90 12.62
C SER A 149 -12.85 -33.58 13.21
N TYR A 150 -11.74 -32.86 13.34
CA TYR A 150 -10.46 -33.46 13.74
C TYR A 150 -10.18 -33.36 15.25
N LEU A 151 -10.63 -32.31 15.92
CA LEU A 151 -10.31 -32.03 17.30
C LEU A 151 -10.76 -33.17 18.25
N PRO A 152 -12.01 -33.69 18.19
CA PRO A 152 -12.46 -34.75 19.08
C PRO A 152 -11.64 -36.04 18.98
N THR A 153 -11.28 -36.41 17.74
CA THR A 153 -10.50 -37.63 17.48
C THR A 153 -9.05 -37.49 17.97
N ARG A 154 -8.43 -36.35 17.69
CA ARG A 154 -7.08 -36.05 18.18
C ARG A 154 -7.04 -35.95 19.69
N PHE A 155 -7.98 -35.23 20.29
CA PHE A 155 -8.07 -35.10 21.74
C PHE A 155 -8.20 -36.47 22.43
N ARG A 156 -9.12 -37.34 21.98
CA ARG A 156 -9.29 -38.69 22.54
C ARG A 156 -8.02 -39.55 22.42
N ARG A 157 -7.28 -39.38 21.33
CA ARG A 157 -6.02 -40.09 21.13
C ARG A 157 -4.95 -39.62 22.11
N GLU A 158 -4.77 -38.30 22.20
CA GLU A 158 -3.74 -37.75 23.10
C GLU A 158 -4.08 -37.95 24.58
N MET A 159 -5.37 -37.88 24.94
CA MET A 159 -5.82 -38.24 26.29
C MET A 159 -5.46 -39.70 26.64
N ARG A 160 -5.75 -40.66 25.73
CA ARG A 160 -5.39 -42.07 25.96
C ARG A 160 -3.87 -42.24 26.09
N ASN A 161 -3.10 -41.55 25.28
CA ASN A 161 -1.64 -41.61 25.39
C ASN A 161 -1.16 -41.04 26.72
N ALA A 162 -1.69 -39.88 27.13
CA ALA A 162 -1.33 -39.26 28.40
C ALA A 162 -1.66 -40.16 29.59
N LEU A 163 -2.88 -40.75 29.64
CA LEU A 163 -3.28 -41.67 30.70
C LEU A 163 -2.41 -42.93 30.74
N ARG A 164 -1.98 -43.44 29.60
CA ARG A 164 -1.09 -44.60 29.52
C ARG A 164 0.33 -44.31 30.00
N THR A 165 0.77 -43.09 29.87
CA THR A 165 2.15 -42.66 30.26
C THR A 165 2.18 -42.00 31.64
N ALA A 166 1.03 -41.64 32.21
CA ALA A 166 0.95 -41.13 33.58
C ALA A 166 1.36 -42.22 34.55
N ARG A 167 2.42 -42.02 35.32
CA ARG A 167 2.78 -42.81 36.46
C ARG A 167 2.02 -42.23 37.66
N PHE A 168 1.07 -42.99 38.18
CA PHE A 168 0.42 -42.72 39.45
C PHE A 168 1.23 -43.34 40.56
#